data_453700c19a474ff46aa70a754868e3d6
#
_entry.id   453700c19a474ff46aa70a754868e3d6
#
_cell.length_a   1.000
_cell.length_b   1.000
_cell.length_c   1.000
_cell.angle_alpha   90.00
_cell.angle_beta   90.00
_cell.angle_gamma   90.00
#
_symmetry.space_group_name_H-M   'P 1'
#
loop_
_entity.id
_entity.type
_entity.pdbx_description
1 polymer ?
#
loop_
_entity_poly.entity_id
_entity_poly.type
_entity_poly.pdbx_seq_one_letter_code
_entity_poly.pdbx_strand_id
1 'polypeptide(L)'
;QAEKNRYVSAVLRRLEQLGVEIVVEEKFADFISSHFHLQLVTFGTGQYVPRDADLAISVGGDGTFLGTAAQIGSTGIPILGINTGHLGMLADISPEDIDQALELLLLGQYTVEQRRLIQVSKDGDPLRTYPFALNEVAVLKHDVSSLIEIRTMVGDELLAKYLADGL
;
A
#
# COMPACT_ATOMS: atom_id res chain seq x y z
N GLN A 1 17.39 8.62 -4.00
CA GLN A 1 16.26 9.56 -3.95
C GLN A 1 16.00 10.20 -5.33
N ALA A 2 17.02 10.68 -6.06
CA ALA A 2 16.87 11.29 -7.40
C ALA A 2 16.26 10.31 -8.41
N GLU A 3 16.64 9.05 -8.35
CA GLU A 3 16.16 8.00 -9.25
C GLU A 3 14.68 7.67 -9.00
N LYS A 4 14.26 7.57 -7.75
CA LYS A 4 12.83 7.39 -7.39
C LYS A 4 11.97 8.55 -7.90
N ASN A 5 12.46 9.78 -7.80
CA ASN A 5 11.76 10.96 -8.30
C ASN A 5 11.55 10.89 -9.83
N ARG A 6 12.51 10.33 -10.56
CA ARG A 6 12.42 10.14 -12.02
C ARG A 6 11.26 9.18 -12.37
N TYR A 7 11.10 8.08 -11.65
CA TYR A 7 10.05 7.10 -11.92
C TYR A 7 8.66 7.64 -11.56
N VAL A 8 8.52 8.30 -10.41
CA VAL A 8 7.28 9.00 -10.07
C VAL A 8 6.90 10.00 -11.15
N SER A 9 7.89 10.76 -11.66
CA SER A 9 7.68 11.70 -12.76
C SER A 9 7.17 11.05 -14.02
N ALA A 10 7.75 9.92 -14.40
CA ALA A 10 7.36 9.18 -15.60
C ALA A 10 5.89 8.71 -15.48
N VAL A 11 5.53 8.12 -14.34
CA VAL A 11 4.15 7.67 -14.07
C VAL A 11 3.16 8.84 -14.19
N LEU A 12 3.42 9.94 -13.48
CA LEU A 12 2.50 11.09 -13.47
C LEU A 12 2.33 11.71 -14.85
N ARG A 13 3.43 11.92 -15.59
CA ARG A 13 3.36 12.45 -16.97
C ARG A 13 2.57 11.54 -17.89
N ARG A 14 2.76 10.23 -17.75
CA ARG A 14 2.02 9.26 -18.57
C ARG A 14 0.54 9.27 -18.24
N LEU A 15 0.16 9.30 -16.97
CA LEU A 15 -1.22 9.41 -16.54
C LEU A 15 -1.88 10.71 -17.04
N GLU A 16 -1.16 11.85 -16.96
CA GLU A 16 -1.63 13.13 -17.49
C GLU A 16 -1.89 13.05 -19.01
N GLN A 17 -0.96 12.48 -19.79
CA GLN A 17 -1.12 12.27 -21.24
C GLN A 17 -2.33 11.39 -21.58
N LEU A 18 -2.65 10.45 -20.71
CA LEU A 18 -3.78 9.54 -20.87
C LEU A 18 -5.12 10.19 -20.46
N GLY A 19 -5.10 11.41 -19.91
CA GLY A 19 -6.28 12.18 -19.56
C GLY A 19 -7.09 11.61 -18.40
N VAL A 20 -6.45 10.83 -17.51
CA VAL A 20 -7.10 10.27 -16.32
C VAL A 20 -7.07 11.27 -15.16
N GLU A 21 -8.09 11.23 -14.32
CA GLU A 21 -8.10 12.00 -13.08
C GLU A 21 -7.14 11.39 -12.06
N ILE A 22 -6.24 12.21 -11.51
CA ILE A 22 -5.21 11.76 -10.57
C ILE A 22 -5.55 12.30 -9.18
N VAL A 23 -5.77 11.40 -8.24
CA VAL A 23 -5.99 11.71 -6.83
C VAL A 23 -4.80 11.21 -6.02
N VAL A 24 -4.22 12.06 -5.19
CA VAL A 24 -3.02 11.70 -4.40
C VAL A 24 -3.19 12.00 -2.92
N GLU A 25 -2.49 11.26 -2.08
CA GLU A 25 -2.39 11.57 -0.66
C GLU A 25 -1.72 12.94 -0.45
N GLU A 26 -2.24 13.75 0.48
CA GLU A 26 -1.80 15.12 0.74
C GLU A 26 -0.28 15.24 0.95
N LYS A 27 0.32 14.37 1.77
CA LYS A 27 1.77 14.35 1.99
C LYS A 27 2.56 14.04 0.72
N PHE A 28 2.00 13.22 -0.15
CA PHE A 28 2.62 12.91 -1.44
C PHE A 28 2.42 14.05 -2.42
N ALA A 29 1.29 14.77 -2.36
CA ALA A 29 1.03 15.96 -3.15
C ALA A 29 2.04 17.08 -2.87
N ASP A 30 2.41 17.31 -1.61
CA ASP A 30 3.43 18.29 -1.22
C ASP A 30 4.78 17.96 -1.88
N PHE A 31 5.14 16.66 -1.89
CA PHE A 31 6.34 16.19 -2.58
C PHE A 31 6.25 16.40 -4.09
N ILE A 32 5.11 16.09 -4.71
CA ILE A 32 4.90 16.23 -6.16
C ILE A 32 4.88 17.71 -6.54
N SER A 33 4.18 18.56 -5.81
CA SER A 33 4.01 20.01 -6.11
C SER A 33 5.35 20.76 -6.08
N SER A 34 6.31 20.29 -5.28
CA SER A 34 7.67 20.85 -5.28
C SER A 34 8.48 20.52 -6.53
N HIS A 35 8.05 19.52 -7.33
CA HIS A 35 8.78 18.99 -8.48
C HIS A 35 7.98 19.05 -9.80
N PHE A 36 6.65 19.20 -9.72
CA PHE A 36 5.73 19.18 -10.87
C PHE A 36 4.65 20.23 -10.75
N HIS A 37 4.28 20.84 -11.88
CA HIS A 37 3.16 21.79 -11.99
C HIS A 37 1.88 21.06 -12.44
N LEU A 38 1.45 20.06 -11.68
CA LEU A 38 0.23 19.30 -11.95
C LEU A 38 -0.92 19.80 -11.07
N GLN A 39 -2.13 19.88 -11.64
CA GLN A 39 -3.34 20.04 -10.84
C GLN A 39 -3.74 18.67 -10.28
N LEU A 40 -3.54 18.50 -9.00
CA LEU A 40 -3.84 17.23 -8.31
C LEU A 40 -5.05 17.42 -7.40
N VAL A 41 -5.94 16.45 -7.41
CA VAL A 41 -6.95 16.30 -6.36
C VAL A 41 -6.28 15.56 -5.19
N THR A 42 -6.43 16.06 -3.98
CA THR A 42 -5.77 15.49 -2.80
C THR A 42 -6.78 14.94 -1.81
N PHE A 43 -6.40 13.90 -1.08
CA PHE A 43 -7.12 13.41 0.09
C PHE A 43 -6.21 13.42 1.32
N GLY A 44 -6.77 13.72 2.49
CA GLY A 44 -5.99 13.88 3.73
C GLY A 44 -5.39 12.57 4.23
N THR A 45 -4.22 12.66 4.85
CA THR A 45 -3.57 11.51 5.52
C THR A 45 -4.50 10.92 6.58
N GLY A 46 -4.74 9.62 6.50
CA GLY A 46 -5.66 8.90 7.39
C GLY A 46 -7.13 9.02 7.00
N GLN A 47 -7.47 9.73 5.92
CA GLN A 47 -8.77 9.63 5.27
C GLN A 47 -8.79 8.38 4.39
N TYR A 48 -9.99 7.83 4.20
CA TYR A 48 -10.15 6.71 3.27
C TYR A 48 -9.86 7.18 1.84
N VAL A 49 -9.20 6.32 1.08
CA VAL A 49 -9.09 6.47 -0.37
C VAL A 49 -10.48 6.71 -0.97
N PRO A 50 -10.63 7.63 -1.94
CA PRO A 50 -11.90 7.85 -2.61
C PRO A 50 -12.49 6.52 -3.10
N ARG A 51 -13.73 6.23 -2.69
CA ARG A 51 -14.38 4.94 -3.00
C ARG A 51 -14.75 4.79 -4.48
N ASP A 52 -14.72 5.87 -5.21
CA ASP A 52 -14.98 6.00 -6.64
C ASP A 52 -13.70 5.93 -7.48
N ALA A 53 -12.54 5.69 -6.87
CA ALA A 53 -11.33 5.44 -7.61
C ALA A 53 -11.40 4.07 -8.32
N ASP A 54 -11.07 4.05 -9.61
CA ASP A 54 -11.04 2.83 -10.42
C ASP A 54 -9.81 1.97 -10.13
N LEU A 55 -8.69 2.60 -9.72
CA LEU A 55 -7.42 1.95 -9.49
C LEU A 55 -6.58 2.75 -8.49
N ALA A 56 -5.79 2.05 -7.69
CA ALA A 56 -4.71 2.61 -6.90
C ALA A 56 -3.36 2.25 -7.51
N ILE A 57 -2.44 3.20 -7.60
CA ILE A 57 -1.08 2.96 -8.08
C ILE A 57 -0.11 3.14 -6.91
N SER A 58 0.63 2.09 -6.59
CA SER A 58 1.69 2.10 -5.58
C SER A 58 3.05 2.21 -6.28
N VAL A 59 3.79 3.29 -6.04
CA VAL A 59 5.11 3.52 -6.64
C VAL A 59 6.18 3.39 -5.57
N GLY A 60 6.89 2.28 -5.55
CA GLY A 60 7.87 1.97 -4.50
C GLY A 60 8.23 0.50 -4.47
N GLY A 61 8.72 -0.01 -3.35
CA GLY A 61 8.91 -1.43 -3.10
C GLY A 61 7.72 -2.05 -2.36
N ASP A 62 7.88 -3.32 -1.95
CA ASP A 62 6.85 -4.09 -1.25
C ASP A 62 6.29 -3.38 -0.01
N GLY A 63 7.12 -2.69 0.77
CA GLY A 63 6.66 -1.91 1.92
C GLY A 63 5.68 -0.79 1.54
N THR A 64 5.90 -0.11 0.40
CA THR A 64 4.97 0.91 -0.12
C THR A 64 3.67 0.25 -0.57
N PHE A 65 3.77 -0.89 -1.25
CA PHE A 65 2.60 -1.67 -1.66
C PHE A 65 1.76 -2.12 -0.48
N LEU A 66 2.38 -2.66 0.58
CA LEU A 66 1.70 -3.06 1.82
C LEU A 66 0.99 -1.87 2.49
N GLY A 67 1.63 -0.70 2.51
CA GLY A 67 1.02 0.54 3.01
C GLY A 67 -0.20 0.95 2.18
N THR A 68 -0.11 0.86 0.86
CA THR A 68 -1.24 1.11 -0.05
C THR A 68 -2.37 0.10 0.20
N ALA A 69 -2.07 -1.20 0.31
CA ALA A 69 -3.05 -2.23 0.59
C ALA A 69 -3.78 -2.01 1.92
N ALA A 70 -3.06 -1.56 2.96
CA ALA A 70 -3.66 -1.22 4.25
C ALA A 70 -4.63 -0.04 4.15
N GLN A 71 -4.31 0.97 3.34
CA GLN A 71 -5.17 2.14 3.10
C GLN A 71 -6.41 1.79 2.27
N ILE A 72 -6.25 1.00 1.22
CA ILE A 72 -7.35 0.50 0.38
C ILE A 72 -8.29 -0.37 1.21
N GLY A 73 -7.74 -1.21 2.07
CA GLY A 73 -8.52 -2.06 2.98
C GLY A 73 -9.52 -2.93 2.23
N SER A 74 -10.78 -2.89 2.67
CA SER A 74 -11.87 -3.70 2.12
C SER A 74 -12.66 -3.01 0.99
N THR A 75 -12.15 -1.92 0.39
CA THR A 75 -12.88 -1.18 -0.66
C THR A 75 -13.05 -1.98 -1.94
N GLY A 76 -12.15 -2.94 -2.21
CA GLY A 76 -12.12 -3.70 -3.45
C GLY A 76 -11.44 -2.98 -4.62
N ILE A 77 -10.87 -1.80 -4.40
CA ILE A 77 -10.11 -1.06 -5.43
C ILE A 77 -8.85 -1.87 -5.79
N PRO A 78 -8.61 -2.19 -7.06
CA PRO A 78 -7.39 -2.88 -7.49
C PRO A 78 -6.15 -2.03 -7.23
N ILE A 79 -5.02 -2.69 -6.99
CA ILE A 79 -3.73 -2.02 -6.78
C ILE A 79 -2.75 -2.46 -7.84
N LEU A 80 -2.15 -1.50 -8.56
CA LEU A 80 -1.02 -1.72 -9.44
C LEU A 80 0.27 -1.34 -8.72
N GLY A 81 1.21 -2.27 -8.59
CA GLY A 81 2.52 -2.04 -7.96
C GLY A 81 3.61 -1.76 -8.99
N ILE A 82 4.19 -0.56 -8.93
CA ILE A 82 5.35 -0.18 -9.74
C ILE A 82 6.59 -0.19 -8.84
N ASN A 83 7.52 -1.10 -9.10
CA ASN A 83 8.73 -1.25 -8.31
C ASN A 83 9.77 -0.20 -8.73
N THR A 84 10.29 0.56 -7.77
CA THR A 84 11.34 1.58 -8.00
C THR A 84 12.66 1.24 -7.32
N GLY A 85 12.87 -0.02 -6.98
CA GLY A 85 14.05 -0.48 -6.25
C GLY A 85 14.40 -1.92 -6.57
N HIS A 86 14.81 -2.68 -5.57
CA HIS A 86 15.05 -4.11 -5.74
C HIS A 86 13.73 -4.82 -6.01
N LEU A 87 13.76 -5.76 -6.95
CA LEU A 87 12.60 -6.58 -7.30
C LEU A 87 12.01 -7.22 -6.04
N GLY A 88 10.74 -6.88 -5.78
CA GLY A 88 9.96 -7.43 -4.68
C GLY A 88 9.03 -8.56 -5.17
N MET A 89 8.19 -9.05 -4.27
CA MET A 89 7.20 -10.08 -4.57
C MET A 89 5.79 -9.51 -4.82
N LEU A 90 5.56 -8.23 -4.49
CA LEU A 90 4.24 -7.60 -4.54
C LEU A 90 4.15 -6.51 -5.60
N ALA A 91 5.20 -5.71 -5.77
CA ALA A 91 5.31 -4.71 -6.84
C ALA A 91 6.17 -5.30 -7.96
N ASP A 92 5.54 -5.73 -9.03
CA ASP A 92 6.16 -6.54 -10.09
C ASP A 92 6.34 -5.78 -11.42
N ILE A 93 5.76 -4.59 -11.57
CA ILE A 93 6.00 -3.75 -12.75
C ILE A 93 7.34 -3.03 -12.60
N SER A 94 8.26 -3.29 -13.52
CA SER A 94 9.54 -2.60 -13.56
C SER A 94 9.37 -1.15 -14.07
N PRO A 95 10.28 -0.23 -13.72
CA PRO A 95 10.22 1.14 -14.22
C PRO A 95 10.27 1.25 -15.74
N GLU A 96 10.94 0.30 -16.38
CA GLU A 96 11.08 0.23 -17.83
C GLU A 96 9.78 -0.15 -18.53
N ASP A 97 8.91 -0.89 -17.83
CA ASP A 97 7.65 -1.41 -18.38
C ASP A 97 6.44 -0.50 -18.07
N ILE A 98 6.64 0.64 -17.38
CA ILE A 98 5.56 1.55 -16.95
C ILE A 98 4.65 1.96 -18.11
N ASP A 99 5.23 2.41 -19.22
CA ASP A 99 4.45 2.91 -20.36
C ASP A 99 3.56 1.82 -20.94
N GLN A 100 4.11 0.63 -21.15
CA GLN A 100 3.37 -0.52 -21.65
C GLN A 100 2.30 -0.99 -20.66
N ALA A 101 2.63 -1.07 -19.38
CA ALA A 101 1.68 -1.50 -18.35
C ALA A 101 0.48 -0.56 -18.25
N LEU A 102 0.69 0.76 -18.27
CA LEU A 102 -0.39 1.75 -18.23
C LEU A 102 -1.23 1.73 -19.51
N GLU A 103 -0.62 1.48 -20.67
CA GLU A 103 -1.36 1.32 -21.92
C GLU A 103 -2.28 0.09 -21.90
N LEU A 104 -1.74 -1.07 -21.50
CA LEU A 104 -2.51 -2.31 -21.35
C LEU A 104 -3.64 -2.16 -20.32
N LEU A 105 -3.38 -1.45 -19.23
CA LEU A 105 -4.37 -1.15 -18.21
C LEU A 105 -5.58 -0.41 -18.81
N LEU A 106 -5.35 0.66 -19.58
CA LEU A 106 -6.43 1.44 -20.22
C LEU A 106 -7.19 0.66 -21.28
N LEU A 107 -6.52 -0.28 -21.93
CA LEU A 107 -7.17 -1.19 -22.90
C LEU A 107 -7.95 -2.32 -22.22
N GLY A 108 -7.95 -2.38 -20.88
CA GLY A 108 -8.60 -3.45 -20.12
C GLY A 108 -7.90 -4.81 -20.27
N GLN A 109 -6.64 -4.84 -20.73
CA GLN A 109 -5.84 -6.05 -20.97
C GLN A 109 -5.01 -6.39 -19.72
N TYR A 110 -5.69 -6.68 -18.61
CA TYR A 110 -5.09 -7.09 -17.35
C TYR A 110 -5.95 -8.10 -16.63
N THR A 111 -5.38 -8.76 -15.65
CA THR A 111 -6.09 -9.65 -14.74
C THR A 111 -5.95 -9.14 -13.31
N VAL A 112 -6.97 -9.35 -12.48
CA VAL A 112 -6.95 -8.99 -11.07
C VAL A 112 -6.81 -10.25 -10.23
N GLU A 113 -5.74 -10.35 -9.46
CA GLU A 113 -5.57 -11.37 -8.44
C GLU A 113 -6.27 -10.92 -7.15
N GLN A 114 -7.18 -11.74 -6.64
CA GLN A 114 -7.84 -11.46 -5.37
C GLN A 114 -6.99 -11.97 -4.19
N ARG A 115 -6.68 -11.08 -3.27
CA ARG A 115 -5.96 -11.40 -2.06
C ARG A 115 -6.82 -11.17 -0.82
N ARG A 116 -6.69 -12.05 0.18
CA ARG A 116 -7.37 -11.89 1.47
C ARG A 116 -6.55 -10.99 2.37
N LEU A 117 -7.24 -10.16 3.15
CA LEU A 117 -6.63 -9.34 4.21
C LEU A 117 -6.91 -9.96 5.57
N ILE A 118 -5.95 -9.80 6.49
CA ILE A 118 -6.13 -10.09 7.91
C ILE A 118 -6.70 -8.83 8.54
N GLN A 119 -7.84 -8.93 9.22
CA GLN A 119 -8.36 -7.83 10.01
C GLN A 119 -7.87 -7.95 11.45
N VAL A 120 -7.35 -6.86 11.99
CA VAL A 120 -6.85 -6.77 13.35
C VAL A 120 -7.85 -6.02 14.23
N SER A 121 -8.21 -6.63 15.36
CA SER A 121 -9.02 -6.01 16.39
C SER A 121 -8.33 -6.10 17.74
N LYS A 122 -8.64 -5.15 18.63
CA LYS A 122 -8.22 -5.15 20.02
C LYS A 122 -9.47 -5.12 20.90
N ASP A 123 -9.57 -6.10 21.82
CA ASP A 123 -10.72 -6.23 22.74
C ASP A 123 -12.07 -6.32 22.00
N GLY A 124 -12.09 -6.89 20.81
CA GLY A 124 -13.28 -7.03 19.96
C GLY A 124 -13.52 -5.89 18.97
N ASP A 125 -12.88 -4.74 19.16
CA ASP A 125 -13.02 -3.59 18.26
C ASP A 125 -11.92 -3.55 17.20
N PRO A 126 -12.20 -3.25 15.92
CA PRO A 126 -11.19 -3.03 14.91
C PRO A 126 -10.22 -1.91 15.32
N LEU A 127 -8.96 -2.04 14.96
CA LEU A 127 -8.00 -0.96 15.15
C LEU A 127 -8.48 0.31 14.41
N ARG A 128 -8.33 1.46 15.05
CA ARG A 128 -8.83 2.73 14.51
C ARG A 128 -8.11 3.19 13.24
N THR A 129 -6.83 2.79 13.10
CA THR A 129 -6.00 3.20 11.97
C THR A 129 -5.54 1.95 11.24
N TYR A 130 -5.94 1.82 9.99
CA TYR A 130 -5.56 0.70 9.11
C TYR A 130 -5.70 -0.69 9.77
N PRO A 131 -6.93 -1.17 10.04
CA PRO A 131 -7.14 -2.44 10.72
C PRO A 131 -6.84 -3.66 9.86
N PHE A 132 -6.31 -3.48 8.66
CA PHE A 132 -6.06 -4.55 7.71
C PHE A 132 -4.57 -4.73 7.43
N ALA A 133 -4.16 -5.99 7.29
CA ALA A 133 -2.83 -6.37 6.85
C ALA A 133 -2.93 -7.35 5.67
N LEU A 134 -2.10 -7.15 4.65
CA LEU A 134 -2.02 -8.07 3.50
C LEU A 134 -1.12 -9.25 3.79
N ASN A 135 -0.01 -9.03 4.48
CA ASN A 135 1.03 -10.02 4.71
C ASN A 135 0.96 -10.59 6.13
N GLU A 136 1.21 -9.76 7.11
CA GLU A 136 1.39 -10.19 8.50
C GLU A 136 0.96 -9.10 9.48
N VAL A 137 0.82 -9.51 10.73
CA VAL A 137 0.61 -8.63 11.88
C VAL A 137 1.73 -8.90 12.86
N ALA A 138 2.54 -7.90 13.17
CA ALA A 138 3.59 -8.00 14.16
C ALA A 138 3.14 -7.43 15.51
N VAL A 139 3.35 -8.22 16.57
CA VAL A 139 3.14 -7.79 17.96
C VAL A 139 4.52 -7.62 18.60
N LEU A 140 4.88 -6.40 18.93
CA LEU A 140 6.20 -6.07 19.47
C LEU A 140 6.08 -5.56 20.91
N LYS A 141 7.09 -5.82 21.73
CA LYS A 141 7.19 -5.21 23.07
C LYS A 141 7.38 -3.70 22.92
N HIS A 142 6.84 -2.95 23.88
CA HIS A 142 7.02 -1.51 23.94
C HIS A 142 8.33 -1.13 24.66
N ASP A 143 8.68 -1.88 25.73
CA ASP A 143 9.82 -1.57 26.58
C ASP A 143 11.08 -2.38 26.19
N VAL A 144 12.25 -1.77 26.42
CA VAL A 144 13.56 -2.35 26.00
C VAL A 144 14.06 -3.43 26.94
N SER A 145 13.53 -3.51 28.19
CA SER A 145 14.19 -4.19 29.29
C SER A 145 13.77 -5.65 29.54
N SER A 146 12.66 -6.13 28.97
CA SER A 146 12.18 -7.49 29.24
C SER A 146 11.53 -8.13 28.02
N LEU A 147 11.55 -9.46 27.99
CA LEU A 147 10.77 -10.24 27.04
C LEU A 147 9.29 -10.18 27.43
N ILE A 148 8.41 -10.31 26.45
CA ILE A 148 6.96 -10.43 26.65
C ILE A 148 6.52 -11.89 26.46
N GLU A 149 5.55 -12.33 27.26
CA GLU A 149 4.88 -13.62 27.02
C GLU A 149 3.72 -13.39 26.05
N ILE A 150 3.75 -14.10 24.92
CA ILE A 150 2.68 -14.08 23.92
C ILE A 150 2.05 -15.47 23.89
N ARG A 151 0.75 -15.54 24.12
CA ARG A 151 -0.04 -16.77 23.97
C ARG A 151 -0.85 -16.67 22.70
N THR A 152 -0.56 -17.54 21.74
CA THR A 152 -1.31 -17.63 20.50
C THR A 152 -2.39 -18.68 20.60
N MET A 153 -3.61 -18.30 20.35
CA MET A 153 -4.79 -19.16 20.37
C MET A 153 -5.40 -19.26 18.98
N VAL A 154 -5.98 -20.41 18.66
CA VAL A 154 -6.84 -20.62 17.49
C VAL A 154 -8.21 -21.08 18.00
N GLY A 155 -9.18 -20.18 17.95
CA GLY A 155 -10.39 -20.39 18.72
C GLY A 155 -10.08 -20.49 20.23
N ASP A 156 -10.52 -21.56 20.87
CA ASP A 156 -10.27 -21.83 22.30
C ASP A 156 -9.03 -22.70 22.57
N GLU A 157 -8.31 -23.10 21.54
CA GLU A 157 -7.13 -23.97 21.66
C GLU A 157 -5.83 -23.16 21.69
N LEU A 158 -4.96 -23.50 22.64
CA LEU A 158 -3.62 -22.93 22.74
C LEU A 158 -2.72 -23.49 21.64
N LEU A 159 -2.34 -22.65 20.67
CA LEU A 159 -1.38 -23.04 19.63
C LEU A 159 0.05 -23.04 20.16
N ALA A 160 0.49 -21.94 20.77
CA ALA A 160 1.84 -21.79 21.27
C ALA A 160 1.97 -20.69 22.33
N LYS A 161 3.07 -20.78 23.12
CA LYS A 161 3.52 -19.71 24.00
C LYS A 161 4.92 -19.29 23.58
N TYR A 162 5.11 -18.00 23.48
CA TYR A 162 6.39 -17.39 23.13
C TYR A 162 6.85 -16.49 24.28
N LEU A 163 8.13 -16.52 24.57
CA LEU A 163 8.81 -15.55 25.42
C LEU A 163 9.85 -14.86 24.55
N ALA A 164 9.51 -13.69 24.03
CA ALA A 164 10.27 -13.04 22.97
C ALA A 164 10.12 -11.51 23.01
N ASP A 165 10.84 -10.85 22.13
CA ASP A 165 10.69 -9.39 21.88
C ASP A 165 9.45 -9.07 21.07
N GLY A 166 8.87 -10.07 20.42
CA GLY A 166 7.67 -9.96 19.59
C GLY A 166 7.36 -11.25 18.82
N LEU A 167 6.29 -11.21 18.07
CA LEU A 167 5.80 -12.26 17.16
C LEU A 167 5.34 -11.61 15.87
#